data_c6c74217a1bb35746e850afddb0a4b62
#
_entry.id   c6c74217a1bb35746e850afddb0a4b62
#
_cell.length_a   1.000
_cell.length_b   1.000
_cell.length_c   1.000
_cell.angle_alpha   90.00
_cell.angle_beta   90.00
_cell.angle_gamma   90.00
#
_symmetry.space_group_name_H-M   'P 1'
#
loop_
_entity.id
_entity.type
_entity.pdbx_description
1 polymer ?
#
loop_
_entity_poly.entity_id
_entity_poly.type
_entity_poly.pdbx_seq_one_letter_code
_entity_poly.pdbx_strand_id
1 'polypeptide(L)'
;MIEGFDEAAEPVNAAAYFGNETKTLREFLGLSQVKFADELHYRQAQVSKVESGTVLASDAFASAMDRVAGTPGVYGRLRTKLSKVGNPEWFVPYLRLERKAAQVLDFSPFLIMGILQTPEYAEALFRAAHPRDTTDTVREKVALRLQRREVLERSNPPLLWVVLDEGCLRREVGGRAVMRGQLEHLSQVAEAPSITIQVLPFDSGAPAAAEGFTLLTFGDDNDQRPVLYSEAQGMGRVIDLAGIVATGTERYDRLRADALSPEKSLRALREATKEYTQ
;
A
#
# COMPACT_ATOMS: atom_id res chain seq x y z
N MET A 1 -43.43 -5.37 -9.44
CA MET A 1 -42.65 -4.69 -10.47
C MET A 1 -41.48 -4.02 -9.73
N ILE A 2 -40.31 -4.61 -9.77
CA ILE A 2 -39.05 -4.00 -9.30
C ILE A 2 -38.28 -3.80 -10.58
N GLU A 3 -38.42 -2.59 -11.15
CA GLU A 3 -37.60 -2.10 -12.25
C GLU A 3 -36.31 -1.51 -11.71
N GLY A 4 -35.22 -1.76 -12.40
CA GLY A 4 -33.99 -1.01 -12.30
C GLY A 4 -32.91 -1.64 -11.44
N PHE A 5 -32.36 -2.80 -11.83
CA PHE A 5 -30.94 -3.01 -11.59
C PHE A 5 -30.18 -2.11 -12.55
N ASP A 6 -29.64 -1.04 -11.99
CA ASP A 6 -28.70 -0.16 -12.66
C ASP A 6 -27.53 -1.04 -13.16
N GLU A 7 -27.31 -1.05 -14.46
CA GLU A 7 -26.22 -1.75 -15.11
C GLU A 7 -24.94 -1.23 -14.46
N ALA A 8 -24.24 -2.09 -13.71
CA ALA A 8 -23.00 -1.73 -13.05
C ALA A 8 -22.05 -1.18 -14.09
N ALA A 9 -21.80 0.13 -14.05
CA ALA A 9 -20.87 0.79 -14.93
C ALA A 9 -19.53 0.01 -14.86
N GLU A 10 -18.97 -0.36 -16.01
CA GLU A 10 -17.68 -1.03 -16.10
C GLU A 10 -16.66 -0.27 -15.24
N PRO A 11 -15.83 -0.95 -14.44
CA PRO A 11 -14.86 -0.29 -13.59
C PRO A 11 -13.94 0.55 -14.47
N VAL A 12 -14.04 1.86 -14.35
CA VAL A 12 -13.21 2.80 -15.08
C VAL A 12 -11.76 2.57 -14.66
N ASN A 13 -10.90 2.16 -15.60
CA ASN A 13 -9.46 2.11 -15.37
C ASN A 13 -8.96 3.53 -15.02
N ALA A 14 -8.71 3.76 -13.73
CA ALA A 14 -8.37 5.07 -13.19
C ALA A 14 -7.10 5.64 -13.82
N ALA A 15 -6.09 4.80 -14.06
CA ALA A 15 -4.82 5.22 -14.66
C ALA A 15 -5.00 5.55 -16.14
N ALA A 16 -5.76 4.73 -16.88
CA ALA A 16 -6.04 4.98 -18.29
C ALA A 16 -6.90 6.25 -18.48
N TYR A 17 -7.91 6.45 -17.62
CA TYR A 17 -8.72 7.65 -17.68
C TYR A 17 -7.88 8.90 -17.41
N PHE A 18 -7.10 8.93 -16.31
CA PHE A 18 -6.23 10.07 -16.00
C PHE A 18 -5.17 10.28 -17.09
N GLY A 19 -4.64 9.20 -17.64
CA GLY A 19 -3.68 9.24 -18.75
C GLY A 19 -4.26 9.88 -20.01
N ASN A 20 -5.49 9.56 -20.35
CA ASN A 20 -6.19 10.16 -21.47
C ASN A 20 -6.42 11.68 -21.25
N GLU A 21 -6.84 12.10 -20.04
CA GLU A 21 -6.97 13.50 -19.67
C GLU A 21 -5.62 14.25 -19.72
N THR A 22 -4.54 13.58 -19.30
CA THR A 22 -3.17 14.11 -19.39
C THR A 22 -2.76 14.36 -20.84
N LYS A 23 -3.01 13.37 -21.72
CA LYS A 23 -2.74 13.47 -23.15
C LYS A 23 -3.59 14.56 -23.81
N THR A 24 -4.88 14.62 -23.48
CA THR A 24 -5.82 15.62 -24.00
C THR A 24 -5.36 17.04 -23.65
N LEU A 25 -4.95 17.27 -22.39
CA LEU A 25 -4.39 18.57 -21.99
C LEU A 25 -3.14 18.92 -22.78
N ARG A 26 -2.20 17.98 -22.90
CA ARG A 26 -0.96 18.21 -23.65
C ARG A 26 -1.21 18.57 -25.12
N GLU A 27 -2.14 17.84 -25.77
CA GLU A 27 -2.52 18.08 -27.17
C GLU A 27 -3.25 19.42 -27.32
N PHE A 28 -4.12 19.78 -26.38
CA PHE A 28 -4.78 21.08 -26.34
C PHE A 28 -3.78 22.24 -26.25
N LEU A 29 -2.69 22.05 -25.48
CA LEU A 29 -1.61 23.03 -25.36
C LEU A 29 -0.64 23.03 -26.57
N GLY A 30 -0.81 22.12 -27.53
CA GLY A 30 0.05 22.00 -28.69
C GLY A 30 1.48 21.53 -28.37
N LEU A 31 1.67 20.83 -27.24
CA LEU A 31 2.99 20.43 -26.75
C LEU A 31 3.35 18.99 -27.15
N SER A 32 4.63 18.75 -27.47
CA SER A 32 5.18 17.39 -27.50
C SER A 32 5.32 16.84 -26.08
N GLN A 33 5.43 15.50 -25.90
CA GLN A 33 5.65 14.89 -24.60
C GLN A 33 6.92 15.42 -23.89
N VAL A 34 7.97 15.73 -24.65
CA VAL A 34 9.21 16.29 -24.10
C VAL A 34 8.97 17.70 -23.53
N LYS A 35 8.37 18.58 -24.34
CA LYS A 35 8.06 19.95 -23.89
C LYS A 35 7.07 19.98 -22.72
N PHE A 36 6.06 19.10 -22.75
CA PHE A 36 5.12 19.00 -21.65
C PHE A 36 5.78 18.50 -20.36
N ALA A 37 6.71 17.55 -20.46
CA ALA A 37 7.48 17.09 -19.33
C ALA A 37 8.36 18.21 -18.71
N ASP A 38 8.99 19.03 -19.56
CA ASP A 38 9.78 20.19 -19.11
C ASP A 38 8.89 21.21 -18.36
N GLU A 39 7.70 21.52 -18.87
CA GLU A 39 6.73 22.42 -18.22
C GLU A 39 6.23 21.88 -16.87
N LEU A 40 6.07 20.57 -16.78
CA LEU A 40 5.68 19.90 -15.54
C LEU A 40 6.84 19.75 -14.54
N HIS A 41 8.09 19.91 -14.96
CA HIS A 41 9.34 19.59 -14.24
C HIS A 41 9.50 18.08 -13.96
N TYR A 42 9.17 17.26 -14.95
CA TYR A 42 9.27 15.80 -14.92
C TYR A 42 10.10 15.26 -16.09
N ARG A 43 10.43 13.98 -16.06
CA ARG A 43 11.09 13.30 -17.20
C ARG A 43 10.03 12.85 -18.22
N GLN A 44 10.37 12.93 -19.50
CA GLN A 44 9.47 12.49 -20.60
C GLN A 44 8.97 11.05 -20.41
N ALA A 45 9.83 10.13 -19.93
CA ALA A 45 9.44 8.75 -19.66
C ALA A 45 8.32 8.63 -18.61
N GLN A 46 8.22 9.56 -17.66
CA GLN A 46 7.15 9.58 -16.67
C GLN A 46 5.84 10.09 -17.26
N VAL A 47 5.89 11.14 -18.09
CA VAL A 47 4.73 11.62 -18.84
C VAL A 47 4.18 10.50 -19.75
N SER A 48 5.05 9.80 -20.45
CA SER A 48 4.68 8.67 -21.32
C SER A 48 3.99 7.54 -20.53
N LYS A 49 4.48 7.19 -19.34
CA LYS A 49 3.86 6.17 -18.47
C LYS A 49 2.48 6.61 -17.96
N VAL A 50 2.31 7.89 -17.65
CA VAL A 50 1.01 8.43 -17.23
C VAL A 50 0.04 8.44 -18.41
N GLU A 51 0.42 8.98 -19.57
CA GLU A 51 -0.45 9.04 -20.76
C GLU A 51 -0.85 7.66 -21.29
N SER A 52 0.02 6.66 -21.16
CA SER A 52 -0.30 5.27 -21.53
C SER A 52 -1.20 4.56 -20.51
N GLY A 53 -1.52 5.19 -19.38
CA GLY A 53 -2.28 4.56 -18.30
C GLY A 53 -1.52 3.45 -17.57
N THR A 54 -0.21 3.34 -17.77
CA THR A 54 0.63 2.35 -17.08
C THR A 54 0.75 2.66 -15.58
N VAL A 55 0.67 3.94 -15.22
CA VAL A 55 0.77 4.43 -13.84
C VAL A 55 -0.23 5.56 -13.63
N LEU A 56 -0.98 5.51 -12.53
CA LEU A 56 -1.77 6.65 -12.09
C LEU A 56 -0.82 7.76 -11.60
N ALA A 57 -1.00 8.99 -12.08
CA ALA A 57 -0.18 10.13 -11.69
C ALA A 57 -0.14 10.35 -10.17
N SER A 58 0.98 10.87 -9.66
CA SER A 58 1.09 11.34 -8.27
C SER A 58 0.28 12.61 -8.03
N ASP A 59 -0.01 12.94 -6.76
CA ASP A 59 -0.67 14.21 -6.40
C ASP A 59 0.16 15.41 -6.86
N ALA A 60 1.49 15.33 -6.76
CA ALA A 60 2.41 16.38 -7.23
C ALA A 60 2.35 16.56 -8.75
N PHE A 61 2.24 15.46 -9.52
CA PHE A 61 2.08 15.50 -10.97
C PHE A 61 0.76 16.18 -11.36
N ALA A 62 -0.34 15.79 -10.72
CA ALA A 62 -1.66 16.39 -10.97
C ALA A 62 -1.67 17.91 -10.62
N SER A 63 -1.01 18.29 -9.52
CA SER A 63 -0.84 19.71 -9.16
C SER A 63 0.01 20.48 -10.18
N ALA A 64 1.04 19.84 -10.75
CA ALA A 64 1.83 20.44 -11.83
C ALA A 64 1.00 20.62 -13.10
N MET A 65 0.11 19.66 -13.43
CA MET A 65 -0.85 19.82 -14.53
C MET A 65 -1.79 21.00 -14.30
N ASP A 66 -2.33 21.17 -13.10
CA ASP A 66 -3.19 22.31 -12.76
C ASP A 66 -2.45 23.64 -12.95
N ARG A 67 -1.18 23.71 -12.56
CA ARG A 67 -0.33 24.91 -12.75
C ARG A 67 -0.14 25.21 -14.24
N VAL A 68 0.20 24.22 -15.05
CA VAL A 68 0.44 24.38 -16.50
C VAL A 68 -0.87 24.69 -17.25
N ALA A 69 -1.97 24.07 -16.82
CA ALA A 69 -3.30 24.30 -17.39
C ALA A 69 -3.96 25.63 -16.92
N GLY A 70 -3.41 26.28 -15.88
CA GLY A 70 -4.03 27.44 -15.26
C GLY A 70 -5.37 27.13 -14.58
N THR A 71 -5.55 25.89 -14.08
CA THR A 71 -6.82 25.47 -13.48
C THR A 71 -6.76 25.47 -11.94
N PRO A 72 -7.89 25.76 -11.26
CA PRO A 72 -7.93 25.80 -9.79
C PRO A 72 -8.06 24.39 -9.18
N GLY A 73 -7.11 23.49 -9.44
CA GLY A 73 -7.05 22.15 -8.86
C GLY A 73 -7.98 21.12 -9.52
N VAL A 74 -8.29 21.25 -10.80
CA VAL A 74 -9.16 20.30 -11.54
C VAL A 74 -8.52 18.91 -11.59
N TYR A 75 -7.25 18.84 -12.02
CA TYR A 75 -6.51 17.58 -12.15
C TYR A 75 -6.19 16.97 -10.78
N GLY A 76 -5.92 17.81 -9.78
CA GLY A 76 -5.76 17.35 -8.39
C GLY A 76 -7.02 16.68 -7.85
N ARG A 77 -8.20 17.29 -8.05
CA ARG A 77 -9.49 16.69 -7.66
C ARG A 77 -9.83 15.44 -8.47
N LEU A 78 -9.57 15.45 -9.78
CA LEU A 78 -9.77 14.30 -10.66
C LEU A 78 -8.92 13.12 -10.20
N ARG A 79 -7.63 13.34 -9.99
CA ARG A 79 -6.70 12.32 -9.47
C ARG A 79 -7.17 11.77 -8.12
N THR A 80 -7.59 12.64 -7.18
CA THR A 80 -8.14 12.24 -5.89
C THR A 80 -9.40 11.40 -6.04
N LYS A 81 -10.28 11.73 -6.99
CA LYS A 81 -11.48 10.94 -7.28
C LYS A 81 -11.10 9.58 -7.86
N LEU A 82 -10.17 9.53 -8.80
CA LEU A 82 -9.74 8.31 -9.46
C LEU A 82 -8.89 7.40 -8.56
N SER A 83 -8.13 7.95 -7.62
CA SER A 83 -7.42 7.13 -6.62
C SER A 83 -8.35 6.39 -5.66
N LYS A 84 -9.62 6.77 -5.62
CA LYS A 84 -10.67 6.04 -4.89
C LYS A 84 -11.25 4.89 -5.71
N VAL A 85 -11.13 4.94 -7.05
CA VAL A 85 -11.52 3.85 -7.94
C VAL A 85 -10.47 2.76 -7.81
N GLY A 86 -10.87 1.60 -7.29
CA GLY A 86 -9.97 0.45 -7.05
C GLY A 86 -9.52 0.26 -5.60
N ASN A 87 -9.64 1.26 -4.72
CA ASN A 87 -9.56 1.03 -3.28
C ASN A 87 -10.96 1.10 -2.67
N PRO A 88 -11.32 0.18 -1.78
CA PRO A 88 -12.58 0.26 -1.06
C PRO A 88 -12.71 1.60 -0.33
N GLU A 89 -13.90 2.20 -0.30
CA GLU A 89 -14.11 3.51 0.33
C GLU A 89 -13.68 3.55 1.79
N TRP A 90 -13.86 2.45 2.51
CA TRP A 90 -13.44 2.31 3.91
C TRP A 90 -11.92 2.30 4.10
N PHE A 91 -11.14 1.99 3.04
CA PHE A 91 -9.68 1.96 3.09
C PHE A 91 -9.03 3.33 2.83
N VAL A 92 -9.74 4.21 2.12
CA VAL A 92 -9.22 5.55 1.76
C VAL A 92 -8.82 6.40 2.97
N PRO A 93 -9.57 6.43 4.09
CA PRO A 93 -9.14 7.14 5.31
C PRO A 93 -7.80 6.64 5.84
N TYR A 94 -7.59 5.31 5.89
CA TYR A 94 -6.33 4.73 6.31
C TYR A 94 -5.16 5.16 5.41
N LEU A 95 -5.31 5.09 4.08
CA LEU A 95 -4.27 5.51 3.14
C LEU A 95 -3.84 6.98 3.31
N ARG A 96 -4.79 7.86 3.66
CA ARG A 96 -4.49 9.27 3.93
C ARG A 96 -3.65 9.44 5.19
N LEU A 97 -3.92 8.63 6.21
CA LEU A 97 -3.23 8.67 7.49
C LEU A 97 -1.84 8.01 7.38
N GLU A 98 -1.74 6.87 6.71
CA GLU A 98 -0.48 6.19 6.43
C GLU A 98 0.54 7.14 5.75
N ARG A 99 0.08 7.97 4.81
CA ARG A 99 0.93 8.98 4.16
C ARG A 99 1.44 10.08 5.09
N LYS A 100 0.79 10.32 6.21
CA LYS A 100 1.14 11.37 7.18
C LYS A 100 1.85 10.80 8.40
N ALA A 101 1.84 9.49 8.57
CA ALA A 101 2.39 8.85 9.74
C ALA A 101 3.90 9.13 9.90
N ALA A 102 4.32 9.36 11.13
CA ALA A 102 5.72 9.38 11.55
C ALA A 102 6.17 7.98 11.97
N GLN A 103 5.24 7.16 12.49
CA GLN A 103 5.50 5.77 12.83
C GLN A 103 4.31 4.90 12.42
N VAL A 104 4.62 3.70 11.94
CA VAL A 104 3.68 2.65 11.56
C VAL A 104 4.07 1.39 12.30
N LEU A 105 3.21 0.92 13.21
CA LEU A 105 3.38 -0.32 13.95
C LEU A 105 2.33 -1.31 13.46
N ASP A 106 2.77 -2.44 12.90
CA ASP A 106 1.86 -3.42 12.28
C ASP A 106 2.03 -4.81 12.90
N PHE A 107 0.92 -5.47 13.17
CA PHE A 107 0.88 -6.89 13.47
C PHE A 107 0.16 -7.64 12.34
N SER A 108 0.88 -8.49 11.65
CA SER A 108 0.41 -9.29 10.52
C SER A 108 0.35 -10.77 10.91
N PRO A 109 -0.83 -11.32 11.27
CA PRO A 109 -0.94 -12.72 11.74
C PRO A 109 -1.02 -13.75 10.61
N PHE A 110 -1.46 -13.38 9.41
CA PHE A 110 -1.76 -14.36 8.34
C PHE A 110 -1.09 -14.06 7.00
N LEU A 111 -0.92 -12.79 6.67
CA LEU A 111 -0.40 -12.33 5.39
C LEU A 111 0.57 -11.19 5.61
N ILE A 112 1.59 -11.10 4.80
CA ILE A 112 2.56 -10.01 4.85
C ILE A 112 1.86 -8.68 4.59
N MET A 113 2.17 -7.65 5.39
CA MET A 113 1.64 -6.29 5.26
C MET A 113 1.75 -5.77 3.82
N GLY A 114 0.67 -5.17 3.31
CA GLY A 114 0.54 -4.81 1.89
C GLY A 114 1.66 -3.93 1.34
N ILE A 115 2.21 -3.01 2.14
CA ILE A 115 3.30 -2.11 1.74
C ILE A 115 4.65 -2.84 1.52
N LEU A 116 4.80 -4.04 2.11
CA LEU A 116 5.99 -4.89 2.01
C LEU A 116 5.85 -6.05 0.99
N GLN A 117 4.71 -6.13 0.28
CA GLN A 117 4.48 -7.21 -0.67
C GLN A 117 5.20 -6.98 -2.00
N THR A 118 5.73 -8.05 -2.62
CA THR A 118 6.17 -8.00 -4.02
C THR A 118 4.97 -7.99 -4.98
N PRO A 119 5.16 -7.58 -6.26
CA PRO A 119 4.08 -7.60 -7.25
C PRO A 119 3.44 -8.99 -7.37
N GLU A 120 4.25 -10.04 -7.41
CA GLU A 120 3.82 -11.42 -7.62
C GLU A 120 3.03 -11.95 -6.41
N TYR A 121 3.47 -11.61 -5.20
CA TYR A 121 2.77 -11.97 -3.96
C TYR A 121 1.42 -11.25 -3.88
N ALA A 122 1.38 -9.95 -4.18
CA ALA A 122 0.15 -9.16 -4.22
C ALA A 122 -0.83 -9.68 -5.29
N GLU A 123 -0.32 -10.03 -6.48
CA GLU A 123 -1.13 -10.61 -7.55
C GLU A 123 -1.76 -11.93 -7.12
N ALA A 124 -0.99 -12.83 -6.51
CA ALA A 124 -1.48 -14.11 -6.00
C ALA A 124 -2.61 -13.93 -4.98
N LEU A 125 -2.47 -12.95 -4.07
CA LEU A 125 -3.52 -12.63 -3.09
C LEU A 125 -4.78 -12.08 -3.76
N PHE A 126 -4.66 -11.17 -4.73
CA PHE A 126 -5.84 -10.62 -5.40
C PHE A 126 -6.57 -11.68 -6.22
N ARG A 127 -5.85 -12.57 -6.91
CA ARG A 127 -6.46 -13.68 -7.66
C ARG A 127 -7.17 -14.66 -6.74
N ALA A 128 -6.60 -14.96 -5.56
CA ALA A 128 -7.24 -15.83 -4.57
C ALA A 128 -8.49 -15.20 -3.96
N ALA A 129 -8.45 -13.90 -3.63
CA ALA A 129 -9.58 -13.20 -3.03
C ALA A 129 -10.70 -12.87 -4.04
N HIS A 130 -10.35 -12.64 -5.31
CA HIS A 130 -11.27 -12.20 -6.35
C HIS A 130 -11.11 -13.05 -7.63
N PRO A 131 -11.49 -14.33 -7.62
CA PRO A 131 -11.23 -15.26 -8.74
C PRO A 131 -11.97 -14.91 -10.05
N ARG A 132 -12.91 -13.97 -10.00
CA ARG A 132 -13.68 -13.49 -11.16
C ARG A 132 -13.10 -12.21 -11.78
N ASP A 133 -12.11 -11.59 -11.15
CA ASP A 133 -11.49 -10.37 -11.68
C ASP A 133 -10.73 -10.68 -12.97
N THR A 134 -10.80 -9.74 -13.90
CA THR A 134 -9.99 -9.80 -15.13
C THR A 134 -8.51 -9.59 -14.80
N THR A 135 -7.64 -10.01 -15.71
CA THR A 135 -6.19 -9.79 -15.55
C THR A 135 -5.85 -8.30 -15.42
N ASP A 136 -6.55 -7.43 -16.14
CA ASP A 136 -6.30 -5.99 -16.09
C ASP A 136 -6.76 -5.41 -14.75
N THR A 137 -7.93 -5.82 -14.24
CA THR A 137 -8.40 -5.43 -12.89
C THR A 137 -7.40 -5.85 -11.80
N VAL A 138 -6.86 -7.06 -11.89
CA VAL A 138 -5.84 -7.54 -10.94
C VAL A 138 -4.56 -6.70 -11.03
N ARG A 139 -4.08 -6.40 -12.25
CA ARG A 139 -2.89 -5.54 -12.46
C ARG A 139 -3.09 -4.15 -11.85
N GLU A 140 -4.26 -3.55 -12.00
CA GLU A 140 -4.57 -2.26 -11.39
C GLU A 140 -4.53 -2.31 -9.87
N LYS A 141 -5.15 -3.33 -9.26
CA LYS A 141 -5.12 -3.53 -7.81
C LYS A 141 -3.69 -3.71 -7.29
N VAL A 142 -2.86 -4.46 -8.01
CA VAL A 142 -1.43 -4.62 -7.70
C VAL A 142 -0.70 -3.28 -7.79
N ALA A 143 -0.88 -2.54 -8.88
CA ALA A 143 -0.24 -1.22 -9.06
C ALA A 143 -0.61 -0.24 -7.93
N LEU A 144 -1.89 -0.17 -7.55
CA LEU A 144 -2.36 0.65 -6.42
C LEU A 144 -1.74 0.23 -5.08
N ARG A 145 -1.57 -1.08 -4.86
CA ARG A 145 -0.92 -1.60 -3.65
C ARG A 145 0.55 -1.22 -3.60
N LEU A 146 1.27 -1.39 -4.70
CA LEU A 146 2.69 -1.06 -4.78
C LEU A 146 2.96 0.44 -4.68
N GLN A 147 2.04 1.28 -5.17
CA GLN A 147 2.14 2.74 -5.03
C GLN A 147 2.23 3.17 -3.55
N ARG A 148 1.71 2.40 -2.60
CA ARG A 148 1.83 2.69 -1.17
C ARG A 148 3.28 2.74 -0.69
N ARG A 149 4.22 2.07 -1.38
CA ARG A 149 5.65 2.10 -1.04
C ARG A 149 6.26 3.49 -1.13
N GLU A 150 5.66 4.42 -1.89
CA GLU A 150 6.10 5.82 -1.96
C GLU A 150 6.21 6.46 -0.56
N VAL A 151 5.45 5.95 0.41
CA VAL A 151 5.54 6.39 1.82
C VAL A 151 6.89 6.07 2.44
N LEU A 152 7.50 4.95 2.06
CA LEU A 152 8.81 4.51 2.56
C LEU A 152 9.99 5.14 1.80
N GLU A 153 9.74 5.69 0.60
CA GLU A 153 10.75 6.26 -0.30
C GLU A 153 10.88 7.80 -0.17
N ARG A 154 10.03 8.43 0.65
CA ARG A 154 10.10 9.87 0.88
C ARG A 154 11.36 10.28 1.65
N SER A 155 11.74 11.56 1.60
CA SER A 155 12.93 12.10 2.29
C SER A 155 12.93 11.89 3.81
N ASN A 156 11.75 11.83 4.43
CA ASN A 156 11.55 11.50 5.85
C ASN A 156 10.52 10.37 5.94
N PRO A 157 10.93 9.09 5.73
CA PRO A 157 10.02 7.96 5.81
C PRO A 157 9.57 7.73 7.25
N PRO A 158 8.39 7.12 7.47
CA PRO A 158 7.97 6.72 8.79
C PRO A 158 8.89 5.64 9.35
N LEU A 159 9.00 5.56 10.65
CA LEU A 159 9.53 4.37 11.30
C LEU A 159 8.49 3.24 11.14
N LEU A 160 8.79 2.26 10.31
CA LEU A 160 7.94 1.09 10.09
C LEU A 160 8.45 -0.06 10.98
N TRP A 161 7.60 -0.55 11.85
CA TRP A 161 7.90 -1.72 12.67
C TRP A 161 6.79 -2.76 12.51
N VAL A 162 7.16 -3.91 11.95
CA VAL A 162 6.21 -4.97 11.64
C VAL A 162 6.55 -6.22 12.44
N VAL A 163 5.56 -6.76 13.14
CA VAL A 163 5.61 -8.08 13.75
C VAL A 163 4.82 -9.04 12.85
N LEU A 164 5.53 -9.97 12.22
CA LEU A 164 4.96 -11.03 11.40
C LEU A 164 4.82 -12.30 12.23
N ASP A 165 3.64 -12.89 12.27
CA ASP A 165 3.50 -14.26 12.74
C ASP A 165 4.30 -15.23 11.86
N GLU A 166 4.91 -16.25 12.44
CA GLU A 166 5.68 -17.25 11.68
C GLU A 166 4.85 -17.89 10.56
N GLY A 167 3.53 -17.97 10.73
CA GLY A 167 2.59 -18.44 9.70
C GLY A 167 2.69 -17.66 8.39
N CYS A 168 3.06 -16.38 8.43
CA CYS A 168 3.30 -15.57 7.23
C CYS A 168 4.48 -16.08 6.39
N LEU A 169 5.47 -16.72 7.02
CA LEU A 169 6.64 -17.29 6.37
C LEU A 169 6.38 -18.69 5.83
N ARG A 170 5.41 -19.40 6.43
CA ARG A 170 5.10 -20.81 6.12
C ARG A 170 3.95 -20.99 5.13
N ARG A 171 3.05 -20.03 5.06
CA ARG A 171 1.93 -20.07 4.13
C ARG A 171 2.40 -19.81 2.71
N GLU A 172 2.32 -20.84 1.86
CA GLU A 172 2.73 -20.76 0.46
C GLU A 172 1.72 -19.95 -0.38
N VAL A 173 1.99 -18.65 -0.54
CA VAL A 173 1.19 -17.75 -1.37
C VAL A 173 1.79 -17.66 -2.77
N GLY A 174 1.01 -17.98 -3.79
CA GLY A 174 1.43 -17.88 -5.19
C GLY A 174 2.47 -18.93 -5.64
N GLY A 175 2.76 -19.93 -4.78
CA GLY A 175 3.74 -20.97 -5.03
C GLY A 175 5.15 -20.62 -4.57
N ARG A 176 6.03 -21.63 -4.59
CA ARG A 176 7.39 -21.57 -4.00
C ARG A 176 8.23 -20.41 -4.53
N ALA A 177 8.21 -20.15 -5.82
CA ALA A 177 9.00 -19.09 -6.44
C ALA A 177 8.56 -17.69 -5.96
N VAL A 178 7.26 -17.48 -5.82
CA VAL A 178 6.69 -16.21 -5.31
C VAL A 178 7.05 -16.02 -3.85
N MET A 179 6.91 -17.06 -3.02
CA MET A 179 7.31 -17.00 -1.60
C MET A 179 8.79 -16.71 -1.43
N ARG A 180 9.66 -17.39 -2.20
CA ARG A 180 11.09 -17.11 -2.19
C ARG A 180 11.37 -15.63 -2.46
N GLY A 181 10.84 -15.08 -3.57
CA GLY A 181 11.05 -13.68 -3.94
C GLY A 181 10.51 -12.71 -2.88
N GLN A 182 9.38 -13.06 -2.25
CA GLN A 182 8.79 -12.25 -1.18
C GLN A 182 9.67 -12.24 0.09
N LEU A 183 10.21 -13.38 0.51
CA LEU A 183 11.07 -13.47 1.69
C LEU A 183 12.45 -12.86 1.46
N GLU A 184 13.01 -12.99 0.24
CA GLU A 184 14.20 -12.26 -0.20
C GLU A 184 13.98 -10.75 -0.11
N HIS A 185 12.84 -10.26 -0.61
CA HIS A 185 12.47 -8.85 -0.52
C HIS A 185 12.36 -8.37 0.93
N LEU A 186 11.69 -9.12 1.82
CA LEU A 186 11.63 -8.77 3.25
C LEU A 186 13.01 -8.66 3.88
N SER A 187 13.92 -9.59 3.54
CA SER A 187 15.30 -9.57 4.04
C SER A 187 16.07 -8.33 3.57
N GLN A 188 15.82 -7.86 2.33
CA GLN A 188 16.43 -6.65 1.78
C GLN A 188 15.88 -5.37 2.42
N VAL A 189 14.55 -5.24 2.53
CA VAL A 189 13.96 -4.03 3.10
C VAL A 189 14.24 -3.88 4.59
N ALA A 190 14.46 -4.99 5.31
CA ALA A 190 14.84 -4.98 6.72
C ALA A 190 16.26 -4.40 6.96
N GLU A 191 17.06 -4.17 5.92
CA GLU A 191 18.36 -3.49 6.02
C GLU A 191 18.22 -1.97 6.09
N ALA A 192 17.04 -1.42 5.73
CA ALA A 192 16.79 0.01 5.82
C ALA A 192 16.63 0.45 7.30
N PRO A 193 17.29 1.54 7.73
CA PRO A 193 17.27 1.96 9.14
C PRO A 193 15.88 2.38 9.64
N SER A 194 14.96 2.70 8.73
CA SER A 194 13.57 3.06 9.05
C SER A 194 12.64 1.85 9.13
N ILE A 195 13.11 0.63 8.84
CA ILE A 195 12.26 -0.57 8.78
C ILE A 195 12.78 -1.62 9.76
N THR A 196 11.92 -2.05 10.67
CA THR A 196 12.18 -3.17 11.59
C THR A 196 11.17 -4.28 11.32
N ILE A 197 11.65 -5.49 11.09
CA ILE A 197 10.82 -6.69 10.94
C ILE A 197 11.18 -7.66 12.05
N GLN A 198 10.17 -8.09 12.81
CA GLN A 198 10.29 -9.16 13.80
C GLN A 198 9.35 -10.31 13.45
N VAL A 199 9.77 -11.52 13.74
CA VAL A 199 8.97 -12.74 13.57
C VAL A 199 8.49 -13.19 14.94
N LEU A 200 7.19 -13.37 15.10
CA LEU A 200 6.58 -14.00 16.26
C LEU A 200 6.56 -15.52 16.02
N PRO A 201 7.39 -16.29 16.69
CA PRO A 201 7.50 -17.72 16.43
C PRO A 201 6.32 -18.49 17.04
N PHE A 202 6.01 -19.67 16.49
CA PHE A 202 4.92 -20.50 17.00
C PHE A 202 5.12 -20.98 18.43
N ASP A 203 6.36 -21.13 18.87
CA ASP A 203 6.70 -21.55 20.23
C ASP A 203 6.58 -20.42 21.27
N SER A 204 6.30 -19.19 20.85
CA SER A 204 5.95 -18.10 21.78
C SER A 204 4.58 -18.29 22.46
N GLY A 205 3.80 -19.27 22.01
CA GLY A 205 2.48 -19.57 22.55
C GLY A 205 1.35 -18.72 21.95
N ALA A 206 0.32 -18.44 22.74
CA ALA A 206 -0.83 -17.67 22.25
C ALA A 206 -0.46 -16.19 22.05
N PRO A 207 -0.64 -15.61 20.85
CA PRO A 207 -0.32 -14.23 20.61
C PRO A 207 -1.22 -13.27 21.40
N ALA A 208 -0.73 -12.11 21.77
CA ALA A 208 -1.47 -11.09 22.50
C ALA A 208 -2.66 -10.51 21.72
N ALA A 209 -2.72 -10.72 20.39
CA ALA A 209 -3.85 -10.40 19.52
C ALA A 209 -4.06 -11.51 18.50
N ALA A 210 -5.32 -11.88 18.25
CA ALA A 210 -5.68 -12.85 17.23
C ALA A 210 -5.84 -12.21 15.84
N GLU A 211 -6.22 -10.94 15.79
CA GLU A 211 -6.48 -10.18 14.56
C GLU A 211 -5.34 -9.21 14.26
N GLY A 212 -5.07 -9.04 12.97
CA GLY A 212 -4.11 -8.04 12.51
C GLY A 212 -4.61 -6.63 12.73
N PHE A 213 -3.69 -5.73 13.06
CA PHE A 213 -3.98 -4.30 13.20
C PHE A 213 -2.73 -3.47 12.94
N THR A 214 -2.95 -2.20 12.60
CA THR A 214 -1.88 -1.22 12.41
C THR A 214 -2.14 -0.02 13.32
N LEU A 215 -1.13 0.41 14.07
CA LEU A 215 -1.13 1.66 14.82
C LEU A 215 -0.36 2.71 14.03
N LEU A 216 -0.95 3.89 13.88
CA LEU A 216 -0.32 5.04 13.25
C LEU A 216 -0.13 6.14 14.30
N THR A 217 1.09 6.65 14.41
CA THR A 217 1.39 7.85 15.18
C THR A 217 1.92 8.94 14.26
N PHE A 218 1.76 10.19 14.68
CA PHE A 218 2.07 11.37 13.87
C PHE A 218 3.11 12.22 14.62
N GLY A 219 3.91 13.00 13.89
CA GLY A 219 4.91 13.89 14.49
C GLY A 219 4.27 15.05 15.26
N ASP A 220 5.06 15.71 16.07
CA ASP A 220 4.62 16.82 16.96
C ASP A 220 4.04 18.02 16.19
N ASP A 221 4.41 18.20 14.93
CA ASP A 221 3.85 19.25 14.05
C ASP A 221 2.42 18.95 13.57
N ASN A 222 1.87 17.80 13.95
CA ASN A 222 0.55 17.35 13.52
C ASN A 222 -0.33 17.10 14.75
N ASP A 223 -1.33 17.96 14.98
CA ASP A 223 -2.33 17.81 16.06
C ASP A 223 -3.14 16.49 16.01
N GLN A 224 -2.79 15.59 15.11
CA GLN A 224 -3.48 14.33 14.90
C GLN A 224 -3.10 13.31 15.99
N ARG A 225 -4.13 12.81 16.69
CA ARG A 225 -3.96 11.75 17.69
C ARG A 225 -3.60 10.41 17.03
N PRO A 226 -2.88 9.54 17.77
CA PRO A 226 -2.65 8.16 17.31
C PRO A 226 -3.96 7.46 16.98
N VAL A 227 -3.93 6.58 15.97
CA VAL A 227 -5.09 5.80 15.53
C VAL A 227 -4.73 4.34 15.41
N LEU A 228 -5.74 3.48 15.58
CA LEU A 228 -5.68 2.06 15.29
C LEU A 228 -6.49 1.78 14.03
N TYR A 229 -5.92 1.04 13.10
CA TYR A 229 -6.61 0.50 11.95
C TYR A 229 -6.71 -1.02 12.06
N SER A 230 -7.89 -1.55 11.80
CA SER A 230 -8.16 -2.98 11.77
C SER A 230 -9.10 -3.32 10.63
N GLU A 231 -8.90 -4.49 10.01
CA GLU A 231 -9.73 -5.02 8.93
C GLU A 231 -10.46 -6.27 9.41
N ALA A 232 -11.75 -6.35 9.09
CA ALA A 232 -12.56 -7.57 9.18
C ALA A 232 -13.33 -7.74 7.87
N GLN A 233 -13.69 -8.95 7.53
CA GLN A 233 -14.36 -9.37 6.27
C GLN A 233 -15.05 -8.23 5.47
N GLY A 234 -14.33 -7.66 4.48
CA GLY A 234 -14.88 -6.64 3.57
C GLY A 234 -15.03 -5.24 4.16
N MET A 235 -14.55 -5.00 5.36
CA MET A 235 -14.58 -3.68 6.01
C MET A 235 -13.28 -3.43 6.80
N GLY A 236 -12.79 -2.18 6.75
CA GLY A 236 -11.72 -1.69 7.61
C GLY A 236 -12.16 -0.42 8.33
N ARG A 237 -11.67 -0.21 9.52
CA ARG A 237 -11.99 0.95 10.35
C ARG A 237 -10.73 1.60 10.90
N VAL A 238 -10.69 2.91 10.77
CA VAL A 238 -9.77 3.77 11.54
C VAL A 238 -10.47 4.13 12.84
N ILE A 239 -9.82 3.90 13.96
CA ILE A 239 -10.34 4.08 15.32
C ILE A 239 -9.41 5.04 16.05
N ASP A 240 -9.95 6.15 16.52
CA ASP A 240 -9.26 7.21 17.28
C ASP A 240 -9.65 7.29 18.76
N LEU A 241 -10.45 6.33 19.23
CA LEU A 241 -10.87 6.22 20.63
C LEU A 241 -9.66 5.88 21.50
N ALA A 242 -9.26 6.81 22.37
CA ALA A 242 -8.05 6.70 23.18
C ALA A 242 -7.91 5.38 23.94
N GLY A 243 -9.00 4.86 24.54
CA GLY A 243 -8.98 3.58 25.25
C GLY A 243 -8.70 2.38 24.35
N ILE A 244 -9.23 2.37 23.11
CA ILE A 244 -8.99 1.30 22.14
C ILE A 244 -7.56 1.38 21.61
N VAL A 245 -7.08 2.58 21.30
CA VAL A 245 -5.70 2.80 20.84
C VAL A 245 -4.71 2.39 21.94
N ALA A 246 -4.95 2.76 23.20
CA ALA A 246 -4.11 2.37 24.33
C ALA A 246 -4.04 0.82 24.47
N THR A 247 -5.19 0.14 24.43
CA THR A 247 -5.24 -1.32 24.47
C THR A 247 -4.50 -1.95 23.28
N GLY A 248 -4.62 -1.38 22.09
CA GLY A 248 -3.88 -1.81 20.91
C GLY A 248 -2.38 -1.66 21.08
N THR A 249 -1.93 -0.55 21.67
CA THR A 249 -0.53 -0.28 21.98
C THR A 249 0.03 -1.31 22.97
N GLU A 250 -0.69 -1.57 24.08
CA GLU A 250 -0.29 -2.60 25.05
C GLU A 250 -0.16 -3.99 24.42
N ARG A 251 -1.11 -4.37 23.55
CA ARG A 251 -1.06 -5.64 22.82
C ARG A 251 0.15 -5.69 21.88
N TYR A 252 0.41 -4.60 21.16
CA TYR A 252 1.55 -4.51 20.26
C TYR A 252 2.89 -4.63 21.02
N ASP A 253 3.02 -3.99 22.17
CA ASP A 253 4.21 -4.09 22.99
C ASP A 253 4.47 -5.51 23.50
N ARG A 254 3.42 -6.27 23.84
CA ARG A 254 3.54 -7.70 24.19
C ARG A 254 3.97 -8.54 22.99
N LEU A 255 3.31 -8.36 21.82
CA LEU A 255 3.68 -9.06 20.59
C LEU A 255 5.15 -8.84 20.24
N ARG A 256 5.63 -7.60 20.36
CA ARG A 256 7.02 -7.24 20.11
C ARG A 256 7.98 -7.84 21.14
N ALA A 257 7.56 -7.95 22.40
CA ALA A 257 8.36 -8.56 23.46
C ALA A 257 8.49 -10.10 23.27
N ASP A 258 7.43 -10.76 22.78
CA ASP A 258 7.40 -12.21 22.53
C ASP A 258 8.04 -12.58 21.19
N ALA A 259 8.21 -11.62 20.26
CA ALA A 259 8.83 -11.84 18.98
C ALA A 259 10.36 -12.02 19.07
N LEU A 260 10.93 -12.69 18.09
CA LEU A 260 12.39 -12.77 17.93
C LEU A 260 13.00 -11.37 17.81
N SER A 261 14.24 -11.20 18.28
CA SER A 261 14.95 -9.93 18.02
C SER A 261 15.07 -9.68 16.51
N PRO A 262 15.23 -8.41 16.06
CA PRO A 262 15.37 -8.10 14.63
C PRO A 262 16.43 -8.95 13.92
N GLU A 263 17.59 -9.16 14.57
CA GLU A 263 18.68 -10.00 14.03
C GLU A 263 18.28 -11.47 13.90
N LYS A 264 17.59 -12.03 14.91
CA LYS A 264 17.10 -13.43 14.85
C LYS A 264 15.99 -13.57 13.82
N SER A 265 15.13 -12.55 13.67
CA SER A 265 14.07 -12.50 12.67
C SER A 265 14.62 -12.50 11.25
N LEU A 266 15.67 -11.71 11.00
CA LEU A 266 16.35 -11.71 9.70
C LEU A 266 16.96 -13.09 9.38
N ARG A 267 17.51 -13.79 10.38
CA ARG A 267 17.96 -15.18 10.21
C ARG A 267 16.80 -16.12 9.86
N ALA A 268 15.68 -16.02 10.58
CA ALA A 268 14.49 -16.83 10.30
C ALA A 268 13.94 -16.59 8.90
N LEU A 269 13.91 -15.34 8.43
CA LEU A 269 13.52 -15.00 7.04
C LEU A 269 14.45 -15.67 6.01
N ARG A 270 15.77 -15.60 6.22
CA ARG A 270 16.76 -16.21 5.33
C ARG A 270 16.70 -17.76 5.35
N GLU A 271 16.41 -18.36 6.49
CA GLU A 271 16.21 -19.81 6.61
C GLU A 271 14.93 -20.24 5.88
N ALA A 272 13.81 -19.57 6.12
CA ALA A 272 12.57 -19.82 5.40
C ALA A 272 12.74 -19.66 3.88
N THR A 273 13.51 -18.67 3.42
CA THR A 273 13.84 -18.50 1.99
C THR A 273 14.50 -19.72 1.39
N LYS A 274 15.42 -20.36 2.12
CA LYS A 274 16.12 -21.58 1.65
C LYS A 274 15.16 -22.76 1.48
N GLU A 275 14.15 -22.88 2.34
CA GLU A 275 13.13 -23.94 2.23
C GLU A 275 12.35 -23.84 0.92
N TYR A 276 12.17 -22.63 0.37
CA TYR A 276 11.51 -22.40 -0.92
C TYR A 276 12.48 -22.50 -2.12
N THR A 277 13.75 -22.76 -1.91
CA THR A 277 14.75 -22.89 -2.98
C THR A 277 14.95 -24.35 -3.40
N GLN A 278 14.59 -25.30 -2.53
CA GLN A 278 14.62 -26.76 -2.78
C GLN A 278 13.32 -27.17 -3.47
#